data_855f4cde86889ce7bc31be6a63ab8f7e
#
_entry.id   855f4cde86889ce7bc31be6a63ab8f7e
#
_cell.length_a   1.000
_cell.length_b   1.000
_cell.length_c   1.000
_cell.angle_alpha   90.00
_cell.angle_beta   90.00
_cell.angle_gamma   90.00
#
_symmetry.space_group_name_H-M   'P 1'
#
loop_
_entity.id
_entity.type
_entity.pdbx_description
1 polymer ?
#
loop_
_entity_poly.entity_id
_entity_poly.type
_entity_poly.pdbx_seq_one_letter_code
_entity_poly.pdbx_strand_id
1 'polypeptide(L)'
;MLAVSIKNLSHKINNKSILNNVNFELKKDSIACILGPSGSGKTTLLKLIAGLDNVQNGHILINDQEVSSANKHLPTEKRRIGFLFQDYALFPHLTVKENLKYPINFKNSIYKIDDIIDVVKLPDSLDKYPHELSGGEQQRVALARSIISHPDLLLLDEPFSSLDLNLREEIRDDTLHLLQKSNVSTIIVTHDPFEAMFISNQINIMDNNGSIVQSGPPAELYNNPKNQYVTRFFGETNVFNGDVHNSSIKTPVGQIKVDQKYENKNVTVHIRPQGIKLSEQPTPVNGTKGTVMAVSYTHLTLPTILLV
;
A
#
# COMPACT_ATOMS: atom_id res chain seq x y z
N MET A 1 11.76 12.48 -13.22
CA MET A 1 12.85 12.25 -12.25
C MET A 1 12.37 11.21 -11.26
N LEU A 2 13.21 10.25 -10.89
CA LEU A 2 12.86 9.21 -9.93
C LEU A 2 13.32 9.63 -8.52
N ALA A 3 12.47 9.40 -7.53
CA ALA A 3 12.83 9.51 -6.11
C ALA A 3 13.56 8.26 -5.63
N VAL A 4 13.09 7.08 -6.08
CA VAL A 4 13.70 5.79 -5.75
C VAL A 4 13.72 4.91 -7.01
N SER A 5 14.84 4.21 -7.22
CA SER A 5 14.95 3.14 -8.22
C SER A 5 15.65 1.94 -7.58
N ILE A 6 15.00 0.79 -7.64
CA ILE A 6 15.49 -0.49 -7.14
C ILE A 6 15.63 -1.43 -8.33
N LYS A 7 16.81 -2.04 -8.47
CA LYS A 7 17.14 -2.92 -9.60
C LYS A 7 17.69 -4.26 -9.11
N ASN A 8 17.03 -5.34 -9.52
CA ASN A 8 17.43 -6.74 -9.30
C ASN A 8 17.73 -7.04 -7.82
N LEU A 9 16.99 -6.44 -6.89
CA LEU A 9 17.24 -6.56 -5.45
C LEU A 9 16.82 -7.94 -4.97
N SER A 10 17.78 -8.67 -4.39
CA SER A 10 17.55 -9.96 -3.74
C SER A 10 18.23 -9.99 -2.38
N HIS A 11 17.52 -10.57 -1.40
CA HIS A 11 18.00 -10.59 -0.02
C HIS A 11 17.60 -11.88 0.70
N LYS A 12 18.49 -12.41 1.52
CA LYS A 12 18.29 -13.62 2.33
C LYS A 12 18.51 -13.33 3.81
N ILE A 13 17.69 -13.93 4.65
CA ILE A 13 17.85 -13.93 6.10
C ILE A 13 17.91 -15.39 6.55
N ASN A 14 18.97 -15.78 7.28
CA ASN A 14 19.19 -17.15 7.73
C ASN A 14 19.05 -18.20 6.59
N ASN A 15 19.66 -17.95 5.45
CA ASN A 15 19.59 -18.74 4.22
C ASN A 15 18.20 -18.85 3.57
N LYS A 16 17.15 -18.25 4.14
CA LYS A 16 15.84 -18.17 3.53
C LYS A 16 15.77 -16.95 2.63
N SER A 17 15.35 -17.13 1.37
CA SER A 17 15.11 -16.02 0.46
C SER A 17 13.90 -15.22 0.93
N ILE A 18 14.07 -13.92 1.12
CA ILE A 18 13.03 -13.00 1.55
C ILE A 18 12.62 -12.08 0.40
N LEU A 19 13.58 -11.60 -0.38
CA LEU A 19 13.34 -10.80 -1.57
C LEU A 19 13.98 -11.47 -2.78
N ASN A 20 13.26 -11.53 -3.88
CA ASN A 20 13.66 -12.18 -5.11
C ASN A 20 13.51 -11.24 -6.30
N ASN A 21 14.62 -10.75 -6.83
CA ASN A 21 14.69 -9.94 -8.04
C ASN A 21 13.67 -8.80 -8.07
N VAL A 22 13.57 -8.07 -6.97
CA VAL A 22 12.67 -6.93 -6.83
C VAL A 22 13.15 -5.79 -7.72
N ASN A 23 12.26 -5.32 -8.58
CA ASN A 23 12.45 -4.13 -9.40
C ASN A 23 11.30 -3.16 -9.11
N PHE A 24 11.63 -1.91 -8.76
CA PHE A 24 10.67 -0.93 -8.31
C PHE A 24 11.16 0.48 -8.62
N GLU A 25 10.25 1.34 -9.07
CA GLU A 25 10.54 2.76 -9.31
C GLU A 25 9.45 3.62 -8.69
N LEU A 26 9.86 4.70 -8.03
CA LEU A 26 8.99 5.74 -7.49
C LEU A 26 9.32 7.08 -8.16
N LYS A 27 8.33 7.72 -8.75
CA LYS A 27 8.48 9.09 -9.26
C LYS A 27 8.58 10.09 -8.11
N LYS A 28 9.26 11.23 -8.35
CA LYS A 28 9.26 12.33 -7.38
C LYS A 28 7.85 12.80 -7.06
N ASP A 29 7.68 13.26 -5.82
CA ASP A 29 6.45 13.88 -5.32
C ASP A 29 5.22 12.97 -5.50
N SER A 30 5.43 11.65 -5.44
CA SER A 30 4.38 10.66 -5.56
C SER A 30 4.40 9.67 -4.40
N ILE A 31 3.27 9.01 -4.19
CA ILE A 31 3.08 8.00 -3.15
C ILE A 31 2.99 6.64 -3.83
N ALA A 32 3.89 5.73 -3.48
CA ALA A 32 3.78 4.32 -3.86
C ALA A 32 3.41 3.47 -2.66
N CYS A 33 2.55 2.49 -2.90
CA CYS A 33 2.22 1.47 -1.92
C CYS A 33 2.85 0.13 -2.32
N ILE A 34 3.43 -0.58 -1.34
CA ILE A 34 3.85 -1.97 -1.47
C ILE A 34 2.82 -2.81 -0.72
N LEU A 35 1.98 -3.50 -1.48
CA LEU A 35 0.87 -4.32 -0.99
C LEU A 35 1.25 -5.80 -1.04
N GLY A 36 0.99 -6.54 0.01
CA GLY A 36 1.26 -7.98 0.03
C GLY A 36 0.94 -8.62 1.37
N PRO A 37 0.88 -9.95 1.45
CA PRO A 37 0.57 -10.67 2.67
C PRO A 37 1.64 -10.47 3.74
N SER A 38 1.30 -10.78 5.00
CA SER A 38 2.29 -10.79 6.08
C SER A 38 3.41 -11.77 5.77
N GLY A 39 4.67 -11.36 6.03
CA GLY A 39 5.84 -12.17 5.73
C GLY A 39 6.33 -12.16 4.28
N SER A 40 5.74 -11.38 3.38
CA SER A 40 6.20 -11.27 1.98
C SER A 40 7.51 -10.46 1.79
N GLY A 41 8.07 -9.89 2.86
CA GLY A 41 9.35 -9.15 2.79
C GLY A 41 9.22 -7.63 2.70
N LYS A 42 8.02 -7.06 2.83
CA LYS A 42 7.75 -5.60 2.72
C LYS A 42 8.58 -4.76 3.70
N THR A 43 8.54 -5.08 4.98
CA THR A 43 9.36 -4.41 6.03
C THR A 43 10.85 -4.57 5.77
N THR A 44 11.30 -5.75 5.29
CA THR A 44 12.69 -5.97 4.90
C THR A 44 13.09 -5.05 3.76
N LEU A 45 12.23 -4.88 2.75
CA LEU A 45 12.47 -3.97 1.64
C LEU A 45 12.61 -2.52 2.15
N LEU A 46 11.71 -2.05 3.04
CA LEU A 46 11.83 -0.72 3.64
C LEU A 46 13.13 -0.55 4.42
N LYS A 47 13.55 -1.56 5.23
CA LYS A 47 14.80 -1.51 5.99
C LYS A 47 16.03 -1.41 5.08
N LEU A 48 16.04 -2.11 3.95
CA LEU A 48 17.13 -2.02 2.96
C LEU A 48 17.17 -0.63 2.30
N ILE A 49 16.01 -0.05 1.96
CA ILE A 49 15.93 1.33 1.41
C ILE A 49 16.42 2.33 2.46
N ALA A 50 16.04 2.16 3.72
CA ALA A 50 16.45 3.03 4.82
C ALA A 50 17.95 2.91 5.15
N GLY A 51 18.61 1.81 4.77
CA GLY A 51 19.99 1.52 5.15
C GLY A 51 20.14 0.95 6.55
N LEU A 52 19.07 0.40 7.10
CA LEU A 52 19.08 -0.34 8.37
C LEU A 52 19.65 -1.74 8.19
N ASP A 53 19.59 -2.28 6.96
CA ASP A 53 20.16 -3.56 6.57
C ASP A 53 21.03 -3.41 5.32
N ASN A 54 21.99 -4.29 5.13
CA ASN A 54 22.90 -4.30 3.99
C ASN A 54 22.30 -5.04 2.79
N VAL A 55 22.42 -4.46 1.61
CA VAL A 55 22.04 -5.10 0.34
C VAL A 55 23.02 -6.20 0.01
N GLN A 56 22.52 -7.41 -0.26
CA GLN A 56 23.36 -8.57 -0.68
C GLN A 56 23.51 -8.62 -2.20
N ASN A 57 22.42 -8.38 -2.96
CA ASN A 57 22.43 -8.34 -4.42
C ASN A 57 21.48 -7.27 -4.93
N GLY A 58 21.84 -6.62 -6.03
CA GLY A 58 21.07 -5.56 -6.65
C GLY A 58 21.52 -4.17 -6.21
N HIS A 59 20.72 -3.16 -6.58
CA HIS A 59 21.07 -1.75 -6.38
C HIS A 59 19.86 -0.96 -5.89
N ILE A 60 20.10 -0.02 -4.98
CA ILE A 60 19.10 0.98 -4.53
C ILE A 60 19.67 2.35 -4.81
N LEU A 61 18.89 3.15 -5.58
CA LEU A 61 19.20 4.55 -5.86
C LEU A 61 18.12 5.43 -5.24
N ILE A 62 18.52 6.54 -4.64
CA ILE A 62 17.65 7.61 -4.13
C ILE A 62 18.07 8.90 -4.81
N ASN A 63 17.14 9.60 -5.46
CA ASN A 63 17.40 10.80 -6.26
C ASN A 63 18.58 10.59 -7.25
N ASP A 64 18.53 9.46 -7.99
CA ASP A 64 19.55 9.02 -8.96
C ASP A 64 20.95 8.75 -8.36
N GLN A 65 21.11 8.86 -7.03
CA GLN A 65 22.34 8.50 -6.33
C GLN A 65 22.27 7.07 -5.79
N GLU A 66 23.21 6.21 -6.16
CA GLU A 66 23.31 4.89 -5.56
C GLU A 66 23.66 4.97 -4.06
N VAL A 67 22.74 4.47 -3.23
CA VAL A 67 22.89 4.45 -1.77
C VAL A 67 23.21 3.06 -1.21
N SER A 68 22.88 1.99 -1.94
CA SER A 68 23.20 0.61 -1.55
C SER A 68 23.40 -0.28 -2.74
N SER A 69 24.39 -1.14 -2.66
CA SER A 69 24.63 -2.31 -3.50
C SER A 69 25.45 -3.33 -2.71
N ALA A 70 25.82 -4.46 -3.33
CA ALA A 70 26.66 -5.47 -2.66
C ALA A 70 28.00 -4.90 -2.13
N ASN A 71 28.53 -3.84 -2.78
CA ASN A 71 29.83 -3.24 -2.48
C ASN A 71 29.71 -1.82 -1.92
N LYS A 72 28.50 -1.28 -1.75
CA LYS A 72 28.26 0.09 -1.30
C LYS A 72 27.15 0.14 -0.28
N HIS A 73 27.38 0.81 0.83
CA HIS A 73 26.38 1.07 1.84
C HIS A 73 26.53 2.48 2.39
N LEU A 74 25.57 3.34 2.02
CA LEU A 74 25.44 4.66 2.63
C LEU A 74 24.65 4.49 3.95
N PRO A 75 25.19 4.87 5.11
CA PRO A 75 24.49 4.71 6.38
C PRO A 75 23.23 5.58 6.45
N THR A 76 22.26 5.15 7.26
CA THR A 76 20.90 5.72 7.36
C THR A 76 20.89 7.23 7.56
N GLU A 77 21.75 7.74 8.46
CA GLU A 77 21.82 9.17 8.80
C GLU A 77 22.26 10.07 7.63
N LYS A 78 22.82 9.48 6.56
CA LYS A 78 23.25 10.20 5.35
C LYS A 78 22.23 10.10 4.21
N ARG A 79 21.14 9.34 4.38
CA ARG A 79 20.14 9.10 3.29
C ARG A 79 19.04 10.14 3.21
N ARG A 80 18.90 11.02 4.21
CA ARG A 80 17.81 12.00 4.31
C ARG A 80 16.42 11.38 4.20
N ILE A 81 16.19 10.29 4.95
CA ILE A 81 14.95 9.51 4.97
C ILE A 81 14.20 9.79 6.28
N GLY A 82 12.89 10.00 6.19
CA GLY A 82 11.97 9.86 7.31
C GLY A 82 11.47 8.43 7.38
N PHE A 83 11.39 7.85 8.58
CA PHE A 83 10.90 6.50 8.79
C PHE A 83 9.84 6.47 9.89
N LEU A 84 8.66 5.94 9.58
CA LEU A 84 7.63 5.61 10.57
C LEU A 84 7.62 4.08 10.74
N PHE A 85 8.00 3.64 11.94
CA PHE A 85 7.95 2.23 12.32
C PHE A 85 6.54 1.83 12.73
N GLN A 86 6.23 0.54 12.63
CA GLN A 86 4.92 -0.02 12.98
C GLN A 86 4.53 0.22 14.45
N ASP A 87 5.51 0.28 15.37
CA ASP A 87 5.35 0.59 16.79
C ASP A 87 5.52 2.07 17.12
N TYR A 88 5.48 2.93 16.07
CA TYR A 88 5.69 4.39 16.12
C TYR A 88 7.06 4.83 16.63
N ALA A 89 7.79 4.02 17.38
CA ALA A 89 9.12 4.27 17.95
C ALA A 89 9.27 5.67 18.56
N LEU A 90 8.25 6.16 19.26
CA LEU A 90 8.34 7.41 20.04
C LEU A 90 9.29 7.23 21.22
N PHE A 91 10.04 8.27 21.54
CA PHE A 91 10.91 8.26 22.71
C PHE A 91 10.06 8.35 23.98
N PRO A 92 9.95 7.29 24.79
CA PRO A 92 8.99 7.21 25.90
C PRO A 92 9.32 8.16 27.06
N HIS A 93 10.56 8.60 27.14
CA HIS A 93 11.08 9.51 28.18
C HIS A 93 11.03 10.99 27.75
N LEU A 94 10.58 11.29 26.54
CA LEU A 94 10.40 12.63 26.00
C LEU A 94 8.90 12.94 25.85
N THR A 95 8.51 14.17 26.10
CA THR A 95 7.17 14.67 25.82
C THR A 95 6.89 14.71 24.32
N VAL A 96 5.63 14.94 23.91
CA VAL A 96 5.26 15.15 22.49
C VAL A 96 6.10 16.25 21.88
N LYS A 97 6.17 17.40 22.55
CA LYS A 97 6.96 18.57 22.10
C LYS A 97 8.43 18.24 21.92
N GLU A 98 9.02 17.48 22.82
CA GLU A 98 10.42 17.05 22.74
C GLU A 98 10.65 16.02 21.64
N ASN A 99 9.73 15.06 21.47
CA ASN A 99 9.75 14.11 20.36
C ASN A 99 9.74 14.83 19.01
N LEU A 100 8.88 15.85 18.84
CA LEU A 100 8.81 16.66 17.62
C LEU A 100 10.06 17.52 17.41
N LYS A 101 10.66 18.03 18.49
CA LYS A 101 11.90 18.82 18.42
C LYS A 101 13.16 18.01 18.15
N TYR A 102 13.14 16.74 18.49
CA TYR A 102 14.33 15.88 18.43
C TYR A 102 15.03 15.89 17.06
N PRO A 103 14.32 15.73 15.91
CA PRO A 103 14.97 15.80 14.59
C PRO A 103 15.52 17.19 14.24
N ILE A 104 14.93 18.26 14.79
CA ILE A 104 15.33 19.65 14.50
C ILE A 104 16.69 19.96 15.06
N ASN A 105 17.04 19.35 16.21
CA ASN A 105 18.32 19.58 16.88
C ASN A 105 19.53 19.13 16.05
N PHE A 106 19.31 18.29 15.01
CA PHE A 106 20.37 17.76 14.15
C PHE A 106 20.49 18.44 12.80
N LYS A 107 19.53 19.33 12.42
CA LYS A 107 19.54 20.01 11.10
C LYS A 107 18.86 21.37 11.23
N ASN A 108 19.26 22.33 10.40
CA ASN A 108 18.56 23.61 10.25
C ASN A 108 17.14 23.34 9.70
N SER A 109 16.16 23.18 10.57
CA SER A 109 14.76 23.00 10.18
C SER A 109 14.19 24.32 9.65
N ILE A 110 13.48 24.23 8.52
CA ILE A 110 12.78 25.36 7.90
C ILE A 110 11.40 25.56 8.56
N TYR A 111 10.85 24.51 9.19
CA TYR A 111 9.55 24.58 9.86
C TYR A 111 9.68 25.20 11.25
N LYS A 112 8.78 26.11 11.56
CA LYS A 112 8.50 26.52 12.94
C LYS A 112 7.72 25.40 13.62
N ILE A 113 7.96 25.18 14.90
CA ILE A 113 7.24 24.17 15.69
C ILE A 113 5.74 24.40 15.63
N ASP A 114 5.30 25.66 15.58
CA ASP A 114 3.89 26.03 15.50
C ASP A 114 3.21 25.46 14.24
N ASP A 115 3.88 25.49 13.08
CA ASP A 115 3.36 24.91 11.83
C ASP A 115 3.13 23.39 11.93
N ILE A 116 3.84 22.73 12.84
CA ILE A 116 3.80 21.29 13.03
C ILE A 116 2.75 20.91 14.06
N ILE A 117 2.54 21.74 15.07
CA ILE A 117 1.50 21.57 16.08
C ILE A 117 0.12 21.59 15.39
N ASP A 118 -0.08 22.51 14.45
CA ASP A 118 -1.32 22.59 13.65
C ASP A 118 -1.55 21.30 12.85
N VAL A 119 -0.48 20.69 12.35
CA VAL A 119 -0.51 19.45 11.58
C VAL A 119 -0.88 18.24 12.45
N VAL A 120 -0.36 18.19 13.68
CA VAL A 120 -0.61 17.08 14.62
C VAL A 120 -2.03 17.16 15.20
N LYS A 121 -2.66 18.35 15.17
CA LYS A 121 -3.98 18.61 15.78
C LYS A 121 -4.06 18.21 17.27
N LEU A 122 -2.97 18.43 18.02
CA LEU A 122 -2.85 18.05 19.43
C LEU A 122 -2.31 19.19 20.31
N PRO A 123 -2.93 20.39 20.29
CA PRO A 123 -2.40 21.55 21.03
C PRO A 123 -2.33 21.30 22.55
N ASP A 124 -3.31 20.56 23.09
CA ASP A 124 -3.43 20.29 24.53
C ASP A 124 -2.58 19.10 25.01
N SER A 125 -1.85 18.44 24.10
CA SER A 125 -1.09 17.21 24.40
C SER A 125 0.43 17.39 24.28
N LEU A 126 0.91 18.61 24.07
CA LEU A 126 2.34 18.86 23.81
C LEU A 126 3.26 18.50 24.98
N ASP A 127 2.78 18.64 26.22
CA ASP A 127 3.54 18.34 27.43
C ASP A 127 3.29 16.92 27.97
N LYS A 128 2.41 16.12 27.28
CA LYS A 128 2.18 14.71 27.63
C LYS A 128 3.29 13.80 27.11
N TYR A 129 3.46 12.68 27.78
CA TYR A 129 4.34 11.59 27.35
C TYR A 129 3.62 10.63 26.40
N PRO A 130 4.33 9.84 25.57
CA PRO A 130 3.72 8.91 24.64
C PRO A 130 2.70 7.94 25.27
N HIS A 131 2.95 7.46 26.49
CA HIS A 131 2.06 6.51 27.17
C HIS A 131 0.73 7.15 27.65
N GLU A 132 0.61 8.48 27.62
CA GLU A 132 -0.61 9.22 27.96
C GLU A 132 -1.48 9.52 26.72
N LEU A 133 -1.02 9.11 25.52
CA LEU A 133 -1.68 9.34 24.25
C LEU A 133 -2.43 8.07 23.79
N SER A 134 -3.55 8.28 23.10
CA SER A 134 -4.18 7.23 22.29
C SER A 134 -3.27 6.76 21.14
N GLY A 135 -3.51 5.55 20.61
CA GLY A 135 -2.72 5.04 19.47
C GLY A 135 -2.72 5.97 18.26
N GLY A 136 -3.88 6.58 17.94
CA GLY A 136 -3.98 7.54 16.85
C GLY A 136 -3.21 8.84 17.09
N GLU A 137 -3.19 9.34 18.35
CA GLU A 137 -2.36 10.50 18.70
C GLU A 137 -0.87 10.18 18.61
N GLN A 138 -0.45 9.00 19.09
CA GLN A 138 0.93 8.54 18.96
C GLN A 138 1.36 8.46 17.50
N GLN A 139 0.50 7.94 16.63
CA GLN A 139 0.77 7.85 15.21
C GLN A 139 0.94 9.23 14.57
N ARG A 140 0.03 10.18 14.85
CA ARG A 140 0.16 11.56 14.33
C ARG A 140 1.47 12.22 14.76
N VAL A 141 1.86 12.05 16.02
CA VAL A 141 3.14 12.57 16.53
C VAL A 141 4.33 11.93 15.81
N ALA A 142 4.31 10.60 15.64
CA ALA A 142 5.39 9.88 14.97
C ALA A 142 5.49 10.23 13.47
N LEU A 143 4.35 10.40 12.78
CA LEU A 143 4.31 10.84 11.40
C LEU A 143 4.87 12.26 11.25
N ALA A 144 4.41 13.20 12.08
CA ALA A 144 4.92 14.57 12.09
C ALA A 144 6.43 14.60 12.36
N ARG A 145 6.91 13.83 13.34
CA ARG A 145 8.34 13.70 13.63
C ARG A 145 9.15 13.21 12.43
N SER A 146 8.58 12.31 11.64
CA SER A 146 9.26 11.76 10.45
C SER A 146 9.34 12.77 9.29
N ILE A 147 8.39 13.70 9.20
CA ILE A 147 8.30 14.71 8.13
C ILE A 147 9.10 15.98 8.47
N ILE A 148 9.18 16.31 9.75
CA ILE A 148 9.75 17.59 10.25
C ILE A 148 11.20 17.82 9.82
N SER A 149 11.95 16.74 9.61
CA SER A 149 13.35 16.80 9.16
C SER A 149 13.50 17.10 7.66
N HIS A 150 12.41 17.35 6.93
CA HIS A 150 12.39 17.51 5.46
C HIS A 150 13.15 16.37 4.75
N PRO A 151 12.66 15.15 4.88
CA PRO A 151 13.29 14.03 4.21
C PRO A 151 13.08 14.13 2.69
N ASP A 152 14.03 13.59 1.92
CA ASP A 152 13.87 13.41 0.47
C ASP A 152 12.92 12.24 0.16
N LEU A 153 12.78 11.29 1.10
CA LEU A 153 11.96 10.11 1.00
C LEU A 153 11.37 9.78 2.37
N LEU A 154 10.07 9.48 2.40
CA LEU A 154 9.37 9.01 3.59
C LEU A 154 9.00 7.53 3.44
N LEU A 155 9.29 6.73 4.46
CA LEU A 155 8.99 5.31 4.53
C LEU A 155 8.02 5.05 5.68
N LEU A 156 6.86 4.46 5.39
CA LEU A 156 5.82 4.16 6.37
C LEU A 156 5.57 2.65 6.41
N ASP A 157 5.85 2.02 7.55
CA ASP A 157 5.67 0.57 7.74
C ASP A 157 4.36 0.28 8.48
N GLU A 158 3.35 -0.20 7.76
CA GLU A 158 2.00 -0.52 8.23
C GLU A 158 1.38 0.59 9.13
N PRO A 159 1.32 1.85 8.64
CA PRO A 159 1.00 2.99 9.48
C PRO A 159 -0.38 2.94 10.14
N PHE A 160 -1.33 2.16 9.63
CA PHE A 160 -2.71 2.14 10.13
C PHE A 160 -3.10 0.81 10.78
N SER A 161 -2.18 -0.17 10.89
CA SER A 161 -2.50 -1.54 11.29
C SER A 161 -2.97 -1.68 12.74
N SER A 162 -2.54 -0.79 13.63
CA SER A 162 -2.84 -0.82 15.07
C SER A 162 -4.08 0.00 15.48
N LEU A 163 -4.79 0.59 14.52
CA LEU A 163 -5.96 1.44 14.78
C LEU A 163 -7.27 0.66 14.68
N ASP A 164 -8.25 1.05 15.47
CA ASP A 164 -9.63 0.60 15.28
C ASP A 164 -10.23 1.14 13.96
N LEU A 165 -11.30 0.50 13.46
CA LEU A 165 -11.85 0.78 12.13
C LEU A 165 -12.31 2.24 11.95
N ASN A 166 -12.94 2.84 12.95
CA ASN A 166 -13.49 4.19 12.83
C ASN A 166 -12.36 5.24 12.82
N LEU A 167 -11.40 5.08 13.71
CA LEU A 167 -10.25 5.98 13.84
C LEU A 167 -9.29 5.83 12.64
N ARG A 168 -9.21 4.65 12.04
CA ARG A 168 -8.35 4.36 10.89
C ARG A 168 -8.69 5.22 9.67
N GLU A 169 -9.97 5.41 9.36
CA GLU A 169 -10.40 6.23 8.23
C GLU A 169 -10.02 7.70 8.44
N GLU A 170 -10.30 8.25 9.60
CA GLU A 170 -9.95 9.65 9.92
C GLU A 170 -8.44 9.89 9.84
N ILE A 171 -7.64 9.02 10.46
CA ILE A 171 -6.17 9.16 10.47
C ILE A 171 -5.57 8.93 9.09
N ARG A 172 -6.14 8.02 8.29
CA ARG A 172 -5.74 7.82 6.89
C ARG A 172 -5.93 9.10 6.08
N ASP A 173 -7.09 9.76 6.21
CA ASP A 173 -7.42 10.99 5.49
C ASP A 173 -6.50 12.15 5.92
N ASP A 174 -6.28 12.31 7.22
CA ASP A 174 -5.33 13.27 7.77
C ASP A 174 -3.90 13.02 7.27
N THR A 175 -3.47 11.75 7.26
CA THR A 175 -2.16 11.34 6.74
C THR A 175 -2.02 11.69 5.26
N LEU A 176 -3.01 11.37 4.43
CA LEU A 176 -3.00 11.69 3.01
C LEU A 176 -2.90 13.20 2.78
N HIS A 177 -3.68 13.99 3.50
CA HIS A 177 -3.64 15.46 3.41
C HIS A 177 -2.23 16.00 3.75
N LEU A 178 -1.62 15.48 4.80
CA LEU A 178 -0.26 15.80 5.20
C LEU A 178 0.79 15.46 4.14
N LEU A 179 0.72 14.26 3.58
CA LEU A 179 1.65 13.80 2.54
C LEU A 179 1.53 14.66 1.28
N GLN A 180 0.29 15.00 0.87
CA GLN A 180 0.05 15.88 -0.28
C GLN A 180 0.58 17.30 -0.03
N LYS A 181 0.39 17.85 1.15
CA LYS A 181 0.87 19.20 1.51
C LYS A 181 2.39 19.26 1.59
N SER A 182 3.04 18.20 2.04
CA SER A 182 4.49 18.12 2.20
C SER A 182 5.25 17.92 0.89
N ASN A 183 4.58 17.41 -0.18
CA ASN A 183 5.20 17.02 -1.45
C ASN A 183 6.42 16.08 -1.28
N VAL A 184 6.43 15.25 -0.23
CA VAL A 184 7.50 14.29 0.03
C VAL A 184 7.20 12.99 -0.69
N SER A 185 8.15 12.49 -1.47
CA SER A 185 8.05 11.16 -2.08
C SER A 185 7.90 10.10 -0.99
N THR A 186 6.88 9.25 -1.08
CA THR A 186 6.53 8.36 0.03
C THR A 186 6.36 6.92 -0.44
N ILE A 187 6.90 5.97 0.33
CA ILE A 187 6.62 4.54 0.18
C ILE A 187 5.87 4.07 1.43
N ILE A 188 4.68 3.52 1.21
CA ILE A 188 3.83 2.95 2.26
C ILE A 188 3.80 1.44 2.09
N VAL A 189 4.01 0.72 3.17
CA VAL A 189 3.81 -0.73 3.21
C VAL A 189 2.51 -1.02 3.95
N THR A 190 1.65 -1.84 3.36
CA THR A 190 0.41 -2.31 3.99
C THR A 190 0.03 -3.71 3.48
N HIS A 191 -0.82 -4.37 4.21
CA HIS A 191 -1.53 -5.57 3.76
C HIS A 191 -3.00 -5.29 3.39
N ASP A 192 -3.47 -4.05 3.60
CA ASP A 192 -4.84 -3.63 3.29
C ASP A 192 -4.93 -3.03 1.88
N PRO A 193 -5.67 -3.67 0.96
CA PRO A 193 -5.83 -3.18 -0.40
C PRO A 193 -6.62 -1.86 -0.48
N PHE A 194 -7.54 -1.60 0.46
CA PHE A 194 -8.33 -0.37 0.47
C PHE A 194 -7.46 0.83 0.82
N GLU A 195 -6.56 0.68 1.81
CA GLU A 195 -5.56 1.70 2.12
C GLU A 195 -4.69 2.01 0.90
N ALA A 196 -4.16 0.94 0.26
CA ALA A 196 -3.32 1.07 -0.91
C ALA A 196 -4.03 1.81 -2.06
N MET A 197 -5.30 1.45 -2.34
CA MET A 197 -6.09 2.07 -3.40
C MET A 197 -6.44 3.54 -3.12
N PHE A 198 -6.63 3.89 -1.85
CA PHE A 198 -7.04 5.23 -1.46
C PHE A 198 -5.89 6.24 -1.46
N ILE A 199 -4.72 5.82 -0.95
CA ILE A 199 -3.63 6.76 -0.66
C ILE A 199 -2.65 6.89 -1.84
N SER A 200 -2.43 5.81 -2.61
CA SER A 200 -1.28 5.76 -3.50
C SER A 200 -1.56 6.14 -4.96
N ASN A 201 -0.54 6.70 -5.60
CA ASN A 201 -0.50 6.92 -7.05
C ASN A 201 -0.13 5.62 -7.80
N GLN A 202 0.61 4.74 -7.13
CA GLN A 202 1.11 3.48 -7.67
C GLN A 202 1.06 2.39 -6.59
N ILE A 203 0.54 1.21 -6.94
CA ILE A 203 0.59 0.03 -6.10
C ILE A 203 1.55 -0.98 -6.71
N ASN A 204 2.37 -1.61 -5.87
CA ASN A 204 3.29 -2.70 -6.22
C ASN A 204 2.88 -3.92 -5.40
N ILE A 205 2.33 -4.93 -6.08
CA ILE A 205 1.84 -6.13 -5.40
C ILE A 205 2.97 -7.13 -5.26
N MET A 206 3.31 -7.46 -4.02
CA MET A 206 4.34 -8.41 -3.65
C MET A 206 3.73 -9.77 -3.28
N ASP A 207 4.31 -10.85 -3.78
CA ASP A 207 3.90 -12.21 -3.45
C ASP A 207 4.64 -12.79 -2.23
N ASN A 208 4.25 -14.02 -1.83
CA ASN A 208 4.89 -14.73 -0.72
C ASN A 208 6.34 -15.13 -0.99
N ASN A 209 6.80 -15.05 -2.25
CA ASN A 209 8.18 -15.35 -2.64
C ASN A 209 9.07 -14.10 -2.59
N GLY A 210 8.53 -12.94 -2.19
CA GLY A 210 9.26 -11.68 -2.14
C GLY A 210 9.52 -11.06 -3.50
N SER A 211 8.66 -11.33 -4.50
CA SER A 211 8.74 -10.75 -5.84
C SER A 211 7.58 -9.81 -6.11
N ILE A 212 7.79 -8.76 -6.90
CA ILE A 212 6.71 -7.89 -7.37
C ILE A 212 6.03 -8.54 -8.57
N VAL A 213 4.75 -8.88 -8.40
CA VAL A 213 3.93 -9.57 -9.40
C VAL A 213 3.37 -8.61 -10.43
N GLN A 214 2.88 -7.46 -9.97
CA GLN A 214 2.33 -6.40 -10.81
C GLN A 214 2.52 -5.05 -10.14
N SER A 215 2.81 -4.03 -10.95
CA SER A 215 2.90 -2.63 -10.55
C SER A 215 2.04 -1.78 -11.47
N GLY A 216 1.42 -0.73 -10.95
CA GLY A 216 0.63 0.21 -11.75
C GLY A 216 -0.26 1.11 -10.89
N PRO A 217 -1.01 2.02 -11.52
CA PRO A 217 -2.03 2.80 -10.86
C PRO A 217 -3.13 1.89 -10.26
N PRO A 218 -3.77 2.29 -9.15
CA PRO A 218 -4.83 1.49 -8.51
C PRO A 218 -5.92 1.00 -9.46
N ALA A 219 -6.42 1.89 -10.32
CA ALA A 219 -7.48 1.57 -11.28
C ALA A 219 -7.04 0.49 -12.31
N GLU A 220 -5.77 0.49 -12.71
CA GLU A 220 -5.24 -0.51 -13.63
C GLU A 220 -5.18 -1.89 -12.98
N LEU A 221 -4.66 -1.99 -11.75
CA LEU A 221 -4.58 -3.26 -11.02
C LEU A 221 -5.97 -3.84 -10.72
N TYR A 222 -6.93 -2.97 -10.44
CA TYR A 222 -8.31 -3.36 -10.19
C TYR A 222 -9.00 -3.88 -11.46
N ASN A 223 -8.88 -3.16 -12.59
CA ASN A 223 -9.60 -3.46 -13.83
C ASN A 223 -8.86 -4.48 -14.70
N ASN A 224 -7.52 -4.49 -14.70
CA ASN A 224 -6.67 -5.33 -15.54
C ASN A 224 -5.65 -6.12 -14.70
N PRO A 225 -6.10 -6.96 -13.76
CA PRO A 225 -5.20 -7.79 -12.97
C PRO A 225 -4.48 -8.79 -13.85
N LYS A 226 -3.14 -8.91 -13.67
CA LYS A 226 -2.28 -9.80 -14.46
C LYS A 226 -2.62 -11.28 -14.28
N ASN A 227 -3.11 -11.65 -13.10
CA ASN A 227 -3.44 -13.03 -12.74
C ASN A 227 -4.43 -13.08 -11.57
N GLN A 228 -4.90 -14.30 -11.25
CA GLN A 228 -5.83 -14.55 -10.15
C GLN A 228 -5.31 -14.08 -8.78
N TYR A 229 -3.99 -14.16 -8.53
CA TYR A 229 -3.39 -13.69 -7.28
C TYR A 229 -3.65 -12.19 -7.07
N VAL A 230 -3.39 -11.38 -8.09
CA VAL A 230 -3.66 -9.93 -8.07
C VAL A 230 -5.16 -9.65 -7.93
N THR A 231 -6.00 -10.40 -8.65
CA THR A 231 -7.46 -10.22 -8.60
C THR A 231 -8.01 -10.34 -7.18
N ARG A 232 -7.51 -11.32 -6.41
CA ARG A 232 -7.98 -11.63 -5.04
C ARG A 232 -7.65 -10.54 -4.02
N PHE A 233 -6.62 -9.72 -4.24
CA PHE A 233 -6.30 -8.62 -3.33
C PHE A 233 -7.43 -7.60 -3.24
N PHE A 234 -8.11 -7.34 -4.35
CA PHE A 234 -9.10 -6.26 -4.45
C PHE A 234 -10.55 -6.76 -4.27
N GLY A 235 -10.75 -7.81 -3.51
CA GLY A 235 -12.05 -8.33 -3.15
C GLY A 235 -12.40 -9.64 -3.82
N GLU A 236 -13.54 -10.18 -3.44
CA GLU A 236 -14.05 -11.46 -3.94
C GLU A 236 -14.46 -11.36 -5.40
N THR A 237 -14.34 -12.47 -6.11
CA THR A 237 -14.80 -12.62 -7.48
C THR A 237 -15.55 -13.93 -7.63
N ASN A 238 -16.60 -13.92 -8.46
CA ASN A 238 -17.24 -15.12 -8.93
C ASN A 238 -16.33 -15.78 -9.95
N VAL A 239 -16.03 -17.06 -9.79
CA VAL A 239 -15.08 -17.79 -10.62
C VAL A 239 -15.82 -18.85 -11.42
N PHE A 240 -15.69 -18.78 -12.75
CA PHE A 240 -16.30 -19.74 -13.66
C PHE A 240 -15.24 -20.30 -14.62
N ASN A 241 -15.29 -21.62 -14.84
CA ASN A 241 -14.44 -22.30 -15.81
C ASN A 241 -15.28 -22.73 -17.01
N GLY A 242 -14.75 -22.63 -18.20
CA GLY A 242 -15.43 -23.09 -19.39
C GLY A 242 -14.60 -22.97 -20.66
N ASP A 243 -15.11 -23.56 -21.70
CA ASP A 243 -14.49 -23.51 -23.02
C ASP A 243 -15.01 -22.31 -23.82
N VAL A 244 -14.11 -21.68 -24.54
CA VAL A 244 -14.43 -20.54 -25.39
C VAL A 244 -14.81 -21.04 -26.77
N HIS A 245 -16.02 -20.67 -27.22
CA HIS A 245 -16.53 -20.92 -28.56
C HIS A 245 -17.15 -19.64 -29.14
N ASN A 246 -16.84 -19.33 -30.39
CA ASN A 246 -17.30 -18.11 -31.05
C ASN A 246 -17.01 -16.84 -30.24
N SER A 247 -15.77 -16.73 -29.75
CA SER A 247 -15.30 -15.62 -28.90
C SER A 247 -16.20 -15.37 -27.66
N SER A 248 -16.78 -16.41 -27.10
CA SER A 248 -17.61 -16.31 -25.90
C SER A 248 -17.52 -17.55 -25.01
N ILE A 249 -17.80 -17.37 -23.74
CA ILE A 249 -17.92 -18.44 -22.75
C ILE A 249 -19.32 -18.40 -22.14
N LYS A 250 -19.95 -19.56 -21.98
CA LYS A 250 -21.20 -19.71 -21.21
C LYS A 250 -20.89 -19.86 -19.74
N THR A 251 -21.52 -19.04 -18.92
CA THR A 251 -21.43 -19.10 -17.45
C THR A 251 -22.82 -19.16 -16.83
N PRO A 252 -22.95 -19.53 -15.55
CA PRO A 252 -24.23 -19.48 -14.85
C PRO A 252 -24.89 -18.09 -14.81
N VAL A 253 -24.10 -17.04 -14.94
CA VAL A 253 -24.57 -15.63 -14.96
C VAL A 253 -24.78 -15.07 -16.36
N GLY A 254 -24.69 -15.91 -17.39
CA GLY A 254 -24.90 -15.53 -18.79
C GLY A 254 -23.69 -15.78 -19.68
N GLN A 255 -23.81 -15.33 -20.92
CA GLN A 255 -22.76 -15.47 -21.93
C GLN A 255 -21.83 -14.26 -21.90
N ILE A 256 -20.53 -14.51 -21.76
CA ILE A 256 -19.50 -13.46 -21.67
C ILE A 256 -18.65 -13.49 -22.91
N LYS A 257 -18.47 -12.33 -23.54
CA LYS A 257 -17.56 -12.15 -24.67
C LYS A 257 -16.11 -12.16 -24.15
N VAL A 258 -15.24 -12.88 -24.86
CA VAL A 258 -13.81 -12.97 -24.58
C VAL A 258 -13.01 -12.71 -25.85
N ASP A 259 -11.75 -12.34 -25.67
CA ASP A 259 -10.85 -12.08 -26.79
C ASP A 259 -10.67 -13.35 -27.66
N GLN A 260 -10.66 -13.18 -28.98
CA GLN A 260 -10.51 -14.26 -29.96
C GLN A 260 -9.23 -15.09 -29.79
N LYS A 261 -8.18 -14.52 -29.16
CA LYS A 261 -6.95 -15.27 -28.81
C LYS A 261 -7.17 -16.44 -27.87
N TYR A 262 -8.32 -16.52 -27.21
CA TYR A 262 -8.71 -17.61 -26.31
C TYR A 262 -9.64 -18.64 -26.98
N GLU A 263 -9.94 -18.50 -28.28
CA GLU A 263 -10.79 -19.44 -29.04
C GLU A 263 -10.30 -20.89 -28.86
N ASN A 264 -11.24 -21.81 -28.63
CA ASN A 264 -11.00 -23.23 -28.39
C ASN A 264 -10.09 -23.54 -27.18
N LYS A 265 -10.02 -22.63 -26.20
CA LYS A 265 -9.28 -22.84 -24.95
C LYS A 265 -10.22 -22.93 -23.77
N ASN A 266 -9.85 -23.76 -22.80
CA ASN A 266 -10.47 -23.73 -21.49
C ASN A 266 -9.91 -22.51 -20.72
N VAL A 267 -10.79 -21.67 -20.19
CA VAL A 267 -10.42 -20.44 -19.47
C VAL A 267 -11.15 -20.34 -18.15
N THR A 268 -10.52 -19.67 -17.20
CA THR A 268 -11.12 -19.27 -15.93
C THR A 268 -11.50 -17.80 -16.01
N VAL A 269 -12.79 -17.50 -15.83
CA VAL A 269 -13.30 -16.12 -15.83
C VAL A 269 -13.56 -15.69 -14.40
N HIS A 270 -13.07 -14.51 -14.04
CA HIS A 270 -13.30 -13.87 -12.76
C HIS A 270 -14.23 -12.67 -12.97
N ILE A 271 -15.39 -12.69 -12.31
CA ILE A 271 -16.38 -11.61 -12.40
C ILE A 271 -16.52 -10.99 -11.02
N ARG A 272 -16.25 -9.70 -10.91
CA ARG A 272 -16.52 -8.98 -9.67
C ARG A 272 -18.02 -8.86 -9.41
N PRO A 273 -18.49 -8.88 -8.15
CA PRO A 273 -19.92 -8.74 -7.84
C PRO A 273 -20.54 -7.51 -8.49
N GLN A 274 -19.82 -6.39 -8.55
CA GLN A 274 -20.27 -5.14 -9.18
C GLN A 274 -20.47 -5.24 -10.70
N GLY A 275 -19.86 -6.24 -11.33
CA GLY A 275 -20.05 -6.53 -12.76
C GLY A 275 -21.36 -7.29 -13.08
N ILE A 276 -22.06 -7.78 -12.06
CA ILE A 276 -23.32 -8.50 -12.19
C ILE A 276 -24.47 -7.53 -11.94
N LYS A 277 -25.29 -7.30 -12.96
CA LYS A 277 -26.51 -6.47 -12.83
C LYS A 277 -27.72 -7.37 -12.61
N LEU A 278 -28.52 -7.04 -11.61
CA LEU A 278 -29.79 -7.70 -11.33
C LEU A 278 -30.93 -6.86 -11.90
N SER A 279 -31.91 -7.52 -12.51
CA SER A 279 -33.12 -6.87 -13.03
C SER A 279 -34.33 -7.75 -12.73
N GLU A 280 -35.41 -7.15 -12.26
CA GLU A 280 -36.70 -7.83 -12.06
C GLU A 280 -37.38 -8.17 -13.40
N GLN A 281 -37.01 -7.47 -14.47
CA GLN A 281 -37.53 -7.71 -15.81
C GLN A 281 -36.54 -8.49 -16.66
N PRO A 282 -37.02 -9.43 -17.52
CA PRO A 282 -36.15 -10.13 -18.45
C PRO A 282 -35.46 -9.13 -19.37
N THR A 283 -34.15 -9.08 -19.35
CA THR A 283 -33.38 -8.32 -20.33
C THR A 283 -33.19 -9.18 -21.57
N PRO A 284 -33.37 -8.64 -22.79
CA PRO A 284 -33.38 -9.46 -24.02
C PRO A 284 -32.02 -10.03 -24.41
N VAL A 285 -30.94 -9.65 -23.75
CA VAL A 285 -29.57 -10.03 -24.16
C VAL A 285 -28.81 -10.56 -22.94
N ASN A 286 -28.50 -11.85 -22.96
CA ASN A 286 -27.52 -12.53 -22.09
C ASN A 286 -27.86 -12.65 -20.58
N GLY A 287 -29.10 -12.43 -20.15
CA GLY A 287 -29.50 -12.62 -18.76
C GLY A 287 -29.78 -14.09 -18.43
N THR A 288 -29.47 -14.51 -17.22
CA THR A 288 -29.86 -15.81 -16.65
C THR A 288 -30.83 -15.59 -15.51
N LYS A 289 -31.88 -16.44 -15.43
CA LYS A 289 -32.84 -16.41 -14.33
C LYS A 289 -32.20 -16.97 -13.07
N GLY A 290 -32.21 -16.21 -11.97
CA GLY A 290 -31.70 -16.63 -10.67
C GLY A 290 -32.69 -16.39 -9.54
N THR A 291 -32.48 -17.03 -8.41
CA THR A 291 -33.26 -16.84 -7.19
C THR A 291 -32.34 -16.24 -6.12
N VAL A 292 -32.79 -15.18 -5.44
CA VAL A 292 -32.06 -14.61 -4.31
C VAL A 292 -32.23 -15.52 -3.11
N MET A 293 -31.13 -16.14 -2.66
CA MET A 293 -31.12 -17.06 -1.52
C MET A 293 -30.77 -16.35 -0.21
N ALA A 294 -29.86 -15.39 -0.25
CA ALA A 294 -29.44 -14.60 0.90
C ALA A 294 -28.97 -13.22 0.47
N VAL A 295 -29.13 -12.25 1.38
CA VAL A 295 -28.59 -10.90 1.23
C VAL A 295 -27.70 -10.61 2.42
N SER A 296 -26.42 -10.30 2.20
CA SER A 296 -25.52 -9.81 3.24
C SER A 296 -25.19 -8.33 2.97
N TYR A 297 -25.19 -7.54 4.03
CA TYR A 297 -24.83 -6.14 3.95
C TYR A 297 -23.37 -5.98 4.38
N THR A 298 -22.52 -5.61 3.46
CA THR A 298 -21.18 -5.11 3.78
C THR A 298 -21.23 -3.58 3.71
N HIS A 299 -21.13 -2.92 4.86
CA HIS A 299 -21.07 -1.45 5.01
C HIS A 299 -22.10 -0.68 4.16
N LEU A 300 -23.28 -0.46 4.69
CA LEU A 300 -24.29 0.55 4.28
C LEU A 300 -24.53 0.85 2.77
N THR A 301 -23.83 0.20 1.86
CA THR A 301 -23.94 0.42 0.42
C THR A 301 -24.04 -0.90 -0.32
N LEU A 302 -25.26 -1.27 -0.67
CA LEU A 302 -25.70 -2.33 -1.56
C LEU A 302 -25.62 -3.78 -1.02
N PRO A 303 -26.73 -4.50 -1.11
CA PRO A 303 -26.77 -5.92 -0.74
C PRO A 303 -25.88 -6.75 -1.68
N THR A 304 -25.03 -7.56 -1.10
CA THR A 304 -24.33 -8.61 -1.85
C THR A 304 -25.35 -9.73 -2.08
N ILE A 305 -25.76 -9.93 -3.30
CA ILE A 305 -26.70 -11.01 -3.68
C ILE A 305 -25.89 -12.22 -4.09
N LEU A 306 -25.99 -13.29 -3.35
CA LEU A 306 -25.51 -14.61 -3.74
C LEU A 306 -26.54 -15.23 -4.68
N LEU A 307 -26.23 -15.37 -5.96
CA LEU A 307 -26.96 -16.18 -6.91
C LEU A 307 -26.44 -17.63 -6.81
N VAL A 308 -27.31 -18.55 -6.51
CA VAL A 308 -27.07 -19.99 -6.58
C VAL A 308 -27.75 -20.57 -7.82
#